data_04529fe57080eecc7df66c0de2e4a6db
#
_entry.id   04529fe57080eecc7df66c0de2e4a6db
#
_cell.length_a   1.000
_cell.length_b   1.000
_cell.length_c   1.000
_cell.angle_alpha   90.00
_cell.angle_beta   90.00
_cell.angle_gamma   90.00
#
_symmetry.space_group_name_H-M   'P 1'
#
loop_
_entity.id
_entity.type
_entity.pdbx_description
1 polymer ?
#
loop_
_entity_poly.entity_id
_entity_poly.type
_entity_poly.pdbx_seq_one_letter_code
_entity_poly.pdbx_strand_id
1 'polypeptide(L)' 'MNLEIITPDKKVYAGVVDSVTLPGSNGGFQILKDHAPIVSTLAKGNLVIEANGKKETFVVDGGVVEAAKNKVLVLAESVA' A
#
# COMPACT_ATOMS: atom_id res chain seq x y z
N MET A 1 0.65 -11.57 3.79
CA MET A 1 0.30 -11.00 2.47
C MET A 1 1.49 -10.28 1.90
N ASN A 2 1.69 -10.40 0.60
CA ASN A 2 2.85 -9.81 -0.06
C ASN A 2 2.52 -8.39 -0.51
N LEU A 3 3.41 -7.45 -0.22
CA LEU A 3 3.24 -6.05 -0.61
C LEU A 3 4.40 -5.61 -1.48
N GLU A 4 4.10 -4.92 -2.57
CA GLU A 4 5.09 -4.17 -3.34
C GLU A 4 4.64 -2.72 -3.48
N ILE A 5 5.58 -1.79 -3.30
CA ILE A 5 5.36 -0.36 -3.55
C ILE A 5 6.34 0.04 -4.64
N ILE A 6 5.80 0.50 -5.76
CA ILE A 6 6.59 0.83 -6.95
C ILE A 6 6.29 2.26 -7.38
N THR A 7 7.34 3.00 -7.73
CA THR A 7 7.22 4.29 -8.41
C THR A 7 7.75 4.13 -9.84
N PRO A 8 7.56 5.14 -10.71
CA PRO A 8 8.14 5.05 -12.06
C PRO A 8 9.63 4.82 -12.09
N ASP A 9 10.36 5.23 -11.03
CA ASP A 9 11.82 5.15 -11.00
C ASP A 9 12.34 3.85 -10.42
N LYS A 10 11.62 3.25 -9.46
CA LYS A 10 12.19 2.13 -8.72
C LYS A 10 11.13 1.39 -7.89
N LYS A 11 11.51 0.21 -7.44
CA LYS A 11 10.77 -0.52 -6.39
C LYS A 11 11.20 0.05 -5.04
N VAL A 12 10.24 0.63 -4.31
CA VAL A 12 10.49 1.27 -3.03
C VAL A 12 10.46 0.25 -1.90
N TYR A 13 9.58 -0.74 -1.98
CA TYR A 13 9.41 -1.75 -0.93
C TYR A 13 8.91 -3.04 -1.54
N ALA A 14 9.36 -4.16 -0.99
CA ALA A 14 8.82 -5.48 -1.31
C ALA A 14 8.99 -6.36 -0.08
N GLY A 15 7.93 -6.99 0.37
CA GLY A 15 8.01 -7.86 1.52
C GLY A 15 6.66 -8.41 1.95
N VAL A 16 6.69 -9.24 2.98
CA VAL A 16 5.49 -9.81 3.59
C VAL A 16 5.08 -8.91 4.74
N VAL A 17 3.82 -8.50 4.75
CA VAL A 17 3.27 -7.62 5.78
C VAL A 17 2.01 -8.23 6.37
N ASP A 18 1.65 -7.79 7.57
CA ASP A 18 0.43 -8.20 8.24
C ASP A 18 -0.74 -7.30 7.88
N SER A 19 -0.47 -6.01 7.67
CA SER A 19 -1.49 -5.04 7.27
C SER A 19 -0.87 -3.91 6.50
N VAL A 20 -1.69 -3.24 5.69
CA VAL A 20 -1.33 -1.99 5.05
C VAL A 20 -2.50 -1.03 5.14
N THR A 21 -2.24 0.18 5.61
CA THR A 21 -3.22 1.26 5.71
C THR A 21 -2.88 2.30 4.65
N LEU A 22 -3.86 2.67 3.84
CA LEU A 22 -3.62 3.47 2.64
C LEU A 22 -4.48 4.73 2.64
N PRO A 23 -3.97 5.84 2.06
CA PRO A 23 -4.76 7.06 1.90
C PRO A 23 -5.61 6.98 0.63
N GLY A 24 -6.70 6.24 0.67
CA GLY A 24 -7.62 6.15 -0.46
C GLY A 24 -8.20 7.51 -0.82
N SER A 25 -8.51 7.73 -2.11
CA SER A 25 -9.07 9.00 -2.58
C SER A 25 -10.41 9.32 -1.93
N ASN A 26 -11.16 8.31 -1.55
CA ASN A 26 -12.47 8.46 -0.89
C ASN A 26 -12.38 8.24 0.62
N GLY A 27 -11.20 8.29 1.19
CA GLY A 27 -10.94 8.06 2.61
C GLY A 27 -9.93 6.95 2.82
N GLY A 28 -9.27 6.99 3.96
CA GLY A 28 -8.29 5.98 4.32
C GLY A 28 -8.94 4.62 4.55
N PHE A 29 -8.22 3.56 4.23
CA PHE A 29 -8.70 2.20 4.47
C PHE A 29 -7.51 1.27 4.74
N GLN A 30 -7.82 0.11 5.31
CA GLN A 30 -6.82 -0.88 5.69
C GLN A 30 -7.08 -2.19 4.97
N ILE A 31 -6.01 -2.82 4.50
CA ILE A 31 -6.06 -4.14 3.90
C ILE A 31 -5.40 -5.13 4.85
N LEU A 32 -6.13 -6.16 5.22
CA LEU A 32 -5.64 -7.25 6.05
C LEU A 32 -5.56 -8.52 5.21
N LYS A 33 -4.98 -9.56 5.79
CA LYS A 33 -4.89 -10.88 5.15
C LYS A 33 -6.28 -11.33 4.70
N ASP A 34 -6.33 -11.94 3.52
CA ASP A 34 -7.57 -12.48 2.93
C ASP A 34 -8.62 -11.42 2.61
N HIS A 35 -8.20 -10.17 2.46
CA HIS A 35 -9.11 -9.11 2.02
C HIS A 35 -9.65 -9.41 0.62
N ALA A 36 -10.92 -9.10 0.39
CA ALA A 36 -11.53 -9.23 -0.92
C ALA A 36 -10.77 -8.38 -1.94
N PRO A 37 -10.78 -8.77 -3.23
CA PRO A 37 -10.11 -7.99 -4.27
C PRO A 37 -10.59 -6.54 -4.28
N ILE A 38 -9.65 -5.61 -4.44
CA ILE A 38 -9.93 -4.18 -4.46
C ILE A 38 -8.99 -3.48 -5.41
N VAL A 39 -9.50 -2.46 -6.10
CA VAL A 39 -8.71 -1.49 -6.86
C VAL A 39 -9.18 -0.12 -6.41
N SER A 40 -8.24 0.75 -6.03
CA SER A 40 -8.57 2.09 -5.55
C SER A 40 -7.50 3.07 -5.96
N THR A 41 -7.93 4.31 -6.22
CA THR A 41 -6.99 5.42 -6.37
C THR A 41 -6.55 5.91 -5.00
N LEU A 42 -5.36 6.50 -4.95
CA LEU A 42 -4.77 7.01 -3.71
C LEU A 42 -4.64 8.52 -3.77
N ALA A 43 -4.91 9.16 -2.65
CA ALA A 43 -4.61 10.56 -2.45
C ALA A 43 -3.18 10.70 -1.92
N LYS A 44 -2.70 11.92 -1.77
CA LYS A 44 -1.45 12.17 -1.06
C LYS A 44 -1.66 11.91 0.43
N GLY A 45 -0.78 11.16 1.04
CA GLY A 45 -0.88 10.86 2.47
C GLY A 45 0.02 9.75 2.91
N ASN A 46 -0.21 9.29 4.13
CA ASN A 46 0.60 8.25 4.74
C ASN A 46 0.10 6.86 4.37
N LEU A 47 1.02 6.04 3.91
CA LEU A 47 0.82 4.60 3.75
C LEU A 47 1.59 3.94 4.88
N VAL A 48 0.89 3.17 5.73
CA VAL A 48 1.50 2.55 6.90
C VAL A 48 1.43 1.05 6.76
N ILE A 49 2.57 0.39 6.87
CA ILE A 49 2.64 -1.07 6.88
C ILE A 49 2.95 -1.55 8.28
N GLU A 50 2.46 -2.73 8.60
CA GLU A 50 2.79 -3.40 9.85
C GLU A 50 3.27 -4.80 9.52
N ALA A 51 4.44 -5.17 10.06
CA ALA A 51 5.03 -6.48 9.88
C ALA A 51 5.80 -6.85 11.14
N ASN A 52 5.52 -8.03 11.68
CA ASN A 52 6.21 -8.53 12.87
C ASN A 52 6.11 -7.56 14.06
N GLY A 53 4.95 -6.92 14.23
CA GLY A 53 4.71 -5.99 15.33
C GLY A 53 5.36 -4.63 15.16
N LYS A 54 5.98 -4.35 14.03
CA LYS A 54 6.61 -3.06 13.74
C LYS A 54 5.87 -2.33 12.64
N LYS A 55 5.81 -1.00 12.76
CA LYS A 55 5.17 -0.16 11.75
C LYS A 55 6.20 0.65 11.00
N GLU A 56 5.96 0.82 9.71
CA GLU A 56 6.77 1.67 8.86
C GLU A 56 5.83 2.54 8.02
N THR A 57 6.16 3.82 7.89
CA THR A 57 5.33 4.79 7.20
C THR A 57 6.03 5.32 5.96
N PHE A 58 5.30 5.33 4.85
CA PHE A 58 5.73 5.96 3.60
C PHE A 58 4.77 7.10 3.30
N VAL A 59 5.29 8.24 2.86
CA VAL A 59 4.44 9.33 2.37
C VAL A 59 4.32 9.15 0.86
N VAL A 60 3.13 8.80 0.39
CA VAL A 60 2.86 8.63 -1.03
C VAL A 60 2.16 9.85 -1.58
N ASP A 61 2.41 10.15 -2.84
CA ASP A 61 1.79 11.29 -3.52
C ASP A 61 0.95 10.75 -4.68
N GLY A 62 -0.26 10.29 -4.35
CA GLY A 62 -1.15 9.74 -5.35
C GLY A 62 -0.76 8.37 -5.84
N GLY A 63 -1.58 7.81 -6.71
CA GLY A 63 -1.33 6.51 -7.31
C GLY A 63 -2.55 5.62 -7.28
N VAL A 64 -2.30 4.33 -7.40
CA VAL A 64 -3.32 3.29 -7.45
C VAL A 64 -2.86 2.10 -6.61
N VAL A 65 -3.80 1.46 -5.94
CA VAL A 65 -3.54 0.19 -5.26
C VAL A 65 -4.43 -0.90 -5.86
N GLU A 66 -3.85 -2.06 -6.05
CA GLU A 66 -4.58 -3.28 -6.41
C GLU A 66 -4.28 -4.34 -5.35
N ALA A 67 -5.30 -5.04 -4.91
CA ALA A 67 -5.13 -6.15 -3.99
C ALA A 67 -5.98 -7.33 -4.43
N ALA A 68 -5.38 -8.52 -4.46
CA ALA A 68 -6.07 -9.76 -4.74
C ALA A 68 -5.21 -10.94 -4.30
N LYS A 69 -5.83 -11.99 -3.79
CA LYS A 69 -5.16 -13.25 -3.45
C LYS A 69 -3.93 -13.05 -2.56
N ASN A 70 -4.07 -12.23 -1.53
CA ASN A 70 -3.01 -11.90 -0.58
C ASN A 70 -1.77 -11.24 -1.21
N LYS A 71 -1.97 -10.55 -2.32
CA LYS A 71 -0.96 -9.71 -2.96
C LYS A 71 -1.48 -8.30 -3.05
N VAL A 72 -0.66 -7.34 -2.64
CA VAL A 72 -0.99 -5.91 -2.71
C VAL A 72 0.07 -5.23 -3.53
N LEU A 73 -0.35 -4.54 -4.59
CA LEU A 73 0.54 -3.76 -5.44
C LEU A 73 0.14 -2.30 -5.36
N VAL A 74 1.08 -1.47 -4.92
CA VAL A 74 0.91 -0.02 -4.87
C VAL A 74 1.76 0.60 -5.96
N LEU A 75 1.12 1.31 -6.88
CA LEU A 75 1.79 2.08 -7.92
C LEU A 75 1.66 3.55 -7.53
N ALA A 76 2.67 4.07 -6.84
CA ALA A 76 2.67 5.45 -6.37
C ALA A 76 3.35 6.37 -7.38
N GLU A 77 2.86 7.61 -7.49
CA GLU A 77 3.51 8.60 -8.35
C GLU A 77 4.88 8.99 -7.79
N SER A 78 4.95 9.15 -6.46
CA SER A 78 6.22 9.36 -5.77
C SER A 78 6.08 8.93 -4.31
N VAL A 79 7.21 8.68 -3.68
CA VAL A 79 7.29 8.33 -2.26
C VAL A 79 8.40 9.18 -1.64
N ALA A 80 8.04 9.88 -0.58
CA ALA A 80 8.99 10.67 0.18
C ALA A 80 9.51 9.91 1.39
#